data_f9e881dbba26e7b5beedc07717a3fb41
#
_entry.id   f9e881dbba26e7b5beedc07717a3fb41
#
_cell.length_a   1.000
_cell.length_b   1.000
_cell.length_c   1.000
_cell.angle_alpha   90.00
_cell.angle_beta   90.00
_cell.angle_gamma   90.00
#
_symmetry.space_group_name_H-M   'P 1'
#
loop_
_entity.id
_entity.type
_entity.pdbx_description
1 polymer ?
#
loop_
_entity_poly.entity_id
_entity_poly.type
_entity_poly.pdbx_seq_one_letter_code
_entity_poly.pdbx_strand_id
1 'polypeptide(L)' 'MQDLVLKETSDGVTVVTLNRPDALNALSVAMRDAIASTFLELREDEATKVIILTGAGRAFTAG' A
#
# COMPACT_ATOMS: atom_id res chain seq x y z
N MET A 1 9.35 9.69 -10.70
CA MET A 1 7.92 9.44 -10.40
C MET A 1 7.78 8.74 -9.06
N GLN A 2 6.84 9.18 -8.25
CA GLN A 2 6.62 8.64 -6.93
C GLN A 2 5.78 7.36 -7.00
N ASP A 3 6.16 6.36 -6.22
CA ASP A 3 5.36 5.14 -6.15
C ASP A 3 4.04 5.41 -5.46
N LEU A 4 2.95 4.88 -6.02
CA LEU A 4 1.62 5.03 -5.44
C LEU A 4 1.42 4.19 -4.18
N VAL A 5 2.16 3.10 -4.06
CA VAL A 5 2.09 2.21 -2.91
C VAL A 5 3.50 1.89 -2.47
N LEU A 6 3.76 2.06 -1.17
CA LEU A 6 5.02 1.69 -0.55
C LEU A 6 4.82 0.45 0.30
N LYS A 7 5.85 -0.38 0.42
CA LYS A 7 5.79 -1.51 1.33
C LYS A 7 7.10 -1.68 2.07
N GLU A 8 7.01 -2.06 3.34
CA GLU A 8 8.17 -2.28 4.18
C GLU A 8 7.90 -3.46 5.10
N THR A 9 8.80 -4.42 5.11
CA THR A 9 8.64 -5.65 5.88
C THR A 9 9.67 -5.70 7.01
N SER A 10 9.20 -6.03 8.22
CA SER A 10 10.04 -6.20 9.39
C SER A 10 9.38 -7.22 10.32
N ASP A 11 10.13 -8.21 10.75
CA ASP A 11 9.67 -9.22 11.72
C ASP A 11 8.34 -9.88 11.34
N GLY A 12 8.18 -10.20 10.06
CA GLY A 12 6.98 -10.87 9.57
C GLY A 12 5.81 -9.95 9.30
N VAL A 13 5.94 -8.65 9.56
CA VAL A 13 4.89 -7.66 9.34
C VAL A 13 5.26 -6.78 8.15
N THR A 14 4.38 -6.69 7.17
CA THR A 14 4.55 -5.78 6.04
C THR A 14 3.55 -4.64 6.17
N VAL A 15 4.07 -3.43 6.21
CA VAL A 15 3.24 -2.22 6.19
C VAL A 15 3.12 -1.78 4.74
N VAL A 16 1.89 -1.71 4.26
CA VAL A 16 1.56 -1.26 2.91
C VAL A 16 0.96 0.14 3.03
N THR A 17 1.62 1.13 2.45
CA THR A 17 1.22 2.53 2.59
C THR A 17 0.73 3.07 1.26
N LEU A 18 -0.51 3.56 1.24
CA LEU A 18 -1.03 4.31 0.10
C LEU A 18 -0.34 5.66 0.09
N ASN A 19 0.34 6.00 -1.02
CA ASN A 19 1.29 7.10 -1.04
C ASN A 19 0.94 8.18 -2.05
N ARG A 20 -0.27 8.71 -1.95
CA ARG A 20 -0.67 9.89 -2.71
C ARG A 20 -1.41 10.85 -1.79
N PRO A 21 -0.70 11.40 -0.77
CA PRO A 21 -1.36 12.21 0.25
C PRO A 21 -1.94 13.52 -0.28
N ASP A 22 -1.38 14.08 -1.35
CA ASP A 22 -1.90 15.28 -1.99
C ASP A 22 -3.28 15.08 -2.63
N ALA A 23 -3.64 13.84 -2.91
CA ALA A 23 -4.96 13.47 -3.43
C ALA A 23 -5.76 12.67 -2.39
N LEU A 24 -5.37 12.73 -1.11
CA LEU A 24 -5.98 12.00 0.00
C LEU A 24 -6.07 10.50 -0.29
N ASN A 25 -5.09 9.97 -1.01
CA ASN A 25 -5.00 8.56 -1.39
C ASN A 25 -6.26 8.06 -2.11
N ALA A 26 -6.80 8.90 -3.01
CA ALA A 26 -7.99 8.55 -3.76
C ALA A 26 -7.79 7.26 -4.56
N LEU A 27 -8.84 6.43 -4.64
CA LEU A 27 -8.79 5.14 -5.31
C LEU A 27 -9.00 5.28 -6.82
N SER A 28 -8.07 5.97 -7.48
CA SER A 28 -8.01 6.03 -8.95
C SER A 28 -7.75 4.62 -9.50
N VAL A 29 -7.94 4.44 -10.80
CA VAL A 29 -7.60 3.16 -11.44
C VAL A 29 -6.15 2.79 -11.18
N ALA A 30 -5.24 3.77 -11.32
CA ALA A 30 -3.82 3.53 -11.08
C ALA A 30 -3.54 3.10 -9.64
N MET A 31 -4.20 3.73 -8.66
CA MET A 31 -4.03 3.37 -7.25
C MET A 31 -4.56 1.97 -6.98
N ARG A 32 -5.74 1.64 -7.51
CA ARG A 32 -6.32 0.30 -7.33
C ARG A 32 -5.46 -0.78 -7.96
N ASP A 33 -4.90 -0.51 -9.14
CA ASP A 33 -3.99 -1.45 -9.80
C ASP A 33 -2.71 -1.64 -8.97
N ALA A 34 -2.17 -0.56 -8.41
CA ALA A 34 -0.98 -0.63 -7.58
C ALA A 34 -1.23 -1.45 -6.31
N ILE A 35 -2.39 -1.27 -5.68
CA ILE A 35 -2.78 -2.05 -4.50
C ILE A 35 -2.89 -3.53 -4.87
N ALA A 36 -3.58 -3.84 -5.96
CA ALA A 36 -3.76 -5.23 -6.39
C ALA A 36 -2.42 -5.90 -6.68
N SER A 37 -1.53 -5.22 -7.39
CA SER A 37 -0.19 -5.74 -7.70
C SER A 37 0.60 -6.01 -6.43
N THR A 38 0.51 -5.10 -5.46
CA THR A 38 1.22 -5.23 -4.18
C THR A 38 0.73 -6.46 -3.41
N PHE A 39 -0.57 -6.66 -3.32
CA PHE A 39 -1.11 -7.82 -2.60
C PHE A 39 -0.81 -9.13 -3.32
N LEU A 40 -0.76 -9.13 -4.65
CA LEU A 40 -0.35 -10.33 -5.39
C LEU A 40 1.11 -10.69 -5.09
N GLU A 41 2.00 -9.70 -5.00
CA GLU A 41 3.37 -9.94 -4.60
C GLU A 41 3.47 -10.50 -3.18
N LEU A 42 2.72 -9.91 -2.24
CA LEU A 42 2.78 -10.31 -0.84
C LEU A 42 2.20 -11.71 -0.61
N ARG A 43 1.27 -12.13 -1.44
CA ARG A 43 0.72 -13.49 -1.36
C ARG A 43 1.81 -14.54 -1.52
N GLU A 44 2.84 -14.25 -2.32
CA GLU A 44 3.94 -15.17 -2.58
C GLU A 44 5.13 -14.92 -1.65
N ASP A 45 5.07 -13.91 -0.80
CA ASP A 45 6.18 -13.53 0.07
C ASP A 45 6.12 -14.28 1.40
N GLU A 46 7.02 -15.26 1.55
CA GLU A 46 7.08 -16.07 2.76
C GLU A 46 7.49 -15.28 4.00
N ALA A 47 8.12 -14.13 3.83
CA ALA A 47 8.52 -13.28 4.95
C ALA A 47 7.34 -12.51 5.55
N THR A 48 6.25 -12.37 4.81
CA THR A 48 5.09 -11.61 5.26
C THR A 48 4.07 -12.54 5.92
N LYS A 49 3.83 -12.32 7.20
CA LYS A 49 2.83 -13.08 7.98
C LYS A 49 1.60 -12.24 8.27
N VAL A 50 1.79 -10.92 8.39
CA VAL A 50 0.72 -9.96 8.69
C VAL A 50 0.90 -8.76 7.77
N ILE A 51 -0.22 -8.22 7.28
CA ILE A 51 -0.20 -7.01 6.46
C ILE A 51 -0.95 -5.91 7.19
N ILE A 52 -0.32 -4.75 7.32
CA ILE A 52 -0.96 -3.54 7.83
C ILE A 52 -1.14 -2.60 6.63
N LEU A 53 -2.37 -2.20 6.35
CA LEU A 53 -2.66 -1.26 5.28
C LEU A 53 -2.94 0.12 5.87
N THR A 54 -2.22 1.12 5.42
CA THR A 54 -2.35 2.48 5.93
C THR A 54 -2.22 3.50 4.79
N GLY A 55 -2.42 4.76 5.10
CA GLY A 55 -2.28 5.85 4.14
C GLY A 55 -1.29 6.89 4.62
N ALA A 56 -0.48 7.40 3.70
CA ALA A 56 0.41 8.52 3.99
C ALA A 56 -0.41 9.80 4.14
N GLY A 57 0.05 10.67 5.03
CA GLY A 57 -0.59 11.95 5.27
C GLY A 57 -1.79 11.84 6.22
N ARG A 58 -2.76 12.72 6.05
CA ARG A 58 -3.86 12.89 7.01
C ARG A 58 -5.07 11.99 6.75
N ALA A 59 -5.08 11.23 5.67
CA ALA A 59 -6.21 10.36 5.34
C ALA A 59 -5.72 8.98 4.96
N PHE A 60 -6.49 7.96 5.34
CA PHE A 60 -6.25 6.62 4.83
C PHE A 60 -6.55 6.61 3.33
N THR A 61 -7.77 6.94 2.97
CA THR A 61 -8.17 7.11 1.57
C THR A 61 -9.44 7.95 1.53
N ALA A 62 -9.60 8.70 0.44
CA ALA A 62 -10.83 9.48 0.23
C ALA A 62 -11.92 8.64 -0.46
N GLY A 63 -11.59 7.43 -0.83
CA GLY A 63 -12.57 6.56 -1.46
C GLY A 63 -12.47 6.36 -2.94
#